data_242496d7d95a8f3257b5b38b12109842
#
_entry.id   242496d7d95a8f3257b5b38b12109842
#
_cell.length_a   1.000
_cell.length_b   1.000
_cell.length_c   1.000
_cell.angle_alpha   90.00
_cell.angle_beta   90.00
_cell.angle_gamma   90.00
#
_symmetry.space_group_name_H-M   'P 1'
#
loop_
_entity.id
_entity.type
_entity.pdbx_description
1 polymer ?
#
loop_
_entity_poly.entity_id
_entity_poly.type
_entity_poly.pdbx_seq_one_letter_code
_entity_poly.pdbx_strand_id
1 'polypeptide(L)'
;IDAHLNHLKNYNVPIVVCINKFNDDSLDDINYIKDYVKSRGYVCEVSDAYSKGGEGAIDLAKAVIKSCEEVDHFKPLVDKSDSIKNKINKLNKLVYNSEMTEYSEVAEEKLKLIDKLGLSHLPICVAKTQYSISDDPKLLGYPKDNVLHVRDLIINRGAGFITVLSGKIYTMPGLPKK
;
A
#
# COMPACT_ATOMS: atom_id res chain seq x y z
N ILE A 1 5.99 -2.70 -10.78
CA ILE A 1 4.63 -2.97 -11.30
C ILE A 1 4.13 -4.29 -10.74
N ASP A 2 4.77 -5.45 -11.04
CA ASP A 2 4.32 -6.79 -10.65
C ASP A 2 4.04 -6.95 -9.16
N ALA A 3 4.89 -6.42 -8.29
CA ALA A 3 4.69 -6.47 -6.85
C ALA A 3 3.35 -5.81 -6.45
N HIS A 4 3.08 -4.61 -6.98
CA HIS A 4 1.84 -3.89 -6.68
C HIS A 4 0.61 -4.59 -7.26
N LEU A 5 0.69 -5.13 -8.48
CA LEU A 5 -0.39 -5.91 -9.08
C LEU A 5 -0.70 -7.16 -8.24
N ASN A 6 0.32 -7.86 -7.77
CA ASN A 6 0.17 -9.03 -6.90
C ASN A 6 -0.46 -8.67 -5.54
N HIS A 7 -0.10 -7.51 -4.97
CA HIS A 7 -0.73 -7.03 -3.73
C HIS A 7 -2.21 -6.73 -3.93
N LEU A 8 -2.56 -6.00 -5.01
CA LEU A 8 -3.94 -5.61 -5.30
C LEU A 8 -4.83 -6.80 -5.63
N LYS A 9 -4.29 -7.84 -6.28
CA LYS A 9 -5.00 -9.11 -6.52
C LYS A 9 -5.63 -9.71 -5.26
N ASN A 10 -4.98 -9.56 -4.12
CA ASN A 10 -5.46 -10.12 -2.87
C ASN A 10 -6.79 -9.52 -2.40
N TYR A 11 -7.18 -8.36 -2.94
CA TYR A 11 -8.46 -7.69 -2.61
C TYR A 11 -9.63 -8.19 -3.46
N ASN A 12 -9.38 -9.00 -4.51
CA ASN A 12 -10.39 -9.52 -5.45
C ASN A 12 -11.25 -8.42 -6.10
N VAL A 13 -10.64 -7.33 -6.50
CA VAL A 13 -11.28 -6.23 -7.23
C VAL A 13 -10.64 -6.05 -8.59
N PRO A 14 -11.37 -5.55 -9.61
CA PRO A 14 -10.78 -5.16 -10.88
C PRO A 14 -9.68 -4.11 -10.70
N ILE A 15 -8.62 -4.21 -11.51
CA ILE A 15 -7.46 -3.35 -11.41
C ILE A 15 -7.27 -2.59 -12.72
N VAL A 16 -7.21 -1.26 -12.63
CA VAL A 16 -6.81 -0.36 -13.72
C VAL A 16 -5.49 0.30 -13.35
N VAL A 17 -4.48 0.15 -14.20
CA VAL A 17 -3.19 0.81 -14.03
C VAL A 17 -3.21 2.16 -14.72
N CYS A 18 -2.81 3.20 -14.02
CA CYS A 18 -2.69 4.55 -14.55
C CYS A 18 -1.20 4.92 -14.72
N ILE A 19 -0.83 5.36 -15.92
CA ILE A 19 0.45 6.03 -16.16
C ILE A 19 0.22 7.53 -16.01
N ASN A 20 0.72 8.12 -14.92
CA ASN A 20 0.69 9.55 -14.71
C ASN A 20 1.81 10.20 -15.55
N LYS A 21 1.44 10.71 -16.72
CA LYS A 21 2.38 11.24 -17.71
C LYS A 21 2.89 12.62 -17.31
N PHE A 22 4.19 12.83 -17.43
CA PHE A 22 4.87 14.13 -17.36
C PHE A 22 5.34 14.57 -18.75
N ASN A 23 5.68 15.86 -18.88
CA ASN A 23 6.04 16.47 -20.17
C ASN A 23 7.27 15.83 -20.83
N ASP A 24 8.21 15.36 -20.01
CA ASP A 24 9.48 14.78 -20.46
C ASP A 24 9.43 13.27 -20.68
N ASP A 25 8.27 12.63 -20.44
CA ASP A 25 8.11 11.19 -20.64
C ASP A 25 8.07 10.85 -22.13
N SER A 26 8.88 9.88 -22.55
CA SER A 26 8.90 9.42 -23.93
C SER A 26 7.68 8.57 -24.27
N LEU A 27 7.19 8.67 -25.50
CA LEU A 27 6.08 7.84 -25.96
C LEU A 27 6.46 6.35 -26.01
N ASP A 28 7.73 6.04 -26.27
CA ASP A 28 8.21 4.67 -26.34
C ASP A 28 8.18 4.01 -24.95
N ASP A 29 8.57 4.72 -23.89
CA ASP A 29 8.49 4.23 -22.52
C ASP A 29 7.04 4.03 -22.07
N ILE A 30 6.16 4.98 -22.41
CA ILE A 30 4.72 4.89 -22.12
C ILE A 30 4.13 3.65 -22.80
N ASN A 31 4.41 3.46 -24.09
CA ASN A 31 3.92 2.31 -24.84
C ASN A 31 4.47 0.99 -24.29
N TYR A 32 5.76 0.96 -23.95
CA TYR A 32 6.38 -0.21 -23.34
C TYR A 32 5.68 -0.60 -22.03
N ILE A 33 5.39 0.37 -21.15
CA ILE A 33 4.68 0.12 -19.88
C ILE A 33 3.25 -0.36 -20.16
N LYS A 34 2.53 0.27 -21.11
CA LYS A 34 1.17 -0.15 -21.49
C LYS A 34 1.15 -1.60 -21.97
N ASP A 35 2.04 -1.97 -22.86
CA ASP A 35 2.14 -3.32 -23.42
C ASP A 35 2.53 -4.34 -22.34
N TYR A 36 3.46 -3.96 -21.46
CA TYR A 36 3.82 -4.80 -20.33
C TYR A 36 2.63 -5.10 -19.41
N VAL A 37 1.91 -4.07 -18.97
CA VAL A 37 0.73 -4.23 -18.11
C VAL A 37 -0.36 -5.07 -18.81
N LYS A 38 -0.57 -4.84 -20.10
CA LYS A 38 -1.51 -5.58 -20.94
C LYS A 38 -1.13 -7.06 -21.05
N SER A 39 0.17 -7.36 -21.19
CA SER A 39 0.67 -8.74 -21.22
C SER A 39 0.42 -9.49 -19.90
N ARG A 40 0.22 -8.76 -18.79
CA ARG A 40 -0.16 -9.30 -17.47
C ARG A 40 -1.68 -9.46 -17.30
N GLY A 41 -2.47 -9.12 -18.32
CA GLY A 41 -3.93 -9.23 -18.30
C GLY A 41 -4.66 -8.06 -17.63
N TYR A 42 -4.00 -6.90 -17.47
CA TYR A 42 -4.60 -5.72 -16.84
C TYR A 42 -4.83 -4.59 -17.84
N VAL A 43 -5.82 -3.75 -17.53
CA VAL A 43 -6.07 -2.50 -18.24
C VAL A 43 -5.05 -1.46 -17.82
N CYS A 44 -4.49 -0.72 -18.80
CA CYS A 44 -3.57 0.36 -18.55
C CYS A 44 -3.92 1.58 -19.41
N GLU A 45 -4.15 2.73 -18.75
CA GLU A 45 -4.43 3.98 -19.43
C GLU A 45 -3.52 5.11 -18.95
N VAL A 46 -3.34 6.09 -19.82
CA VAL A 46 -2.50 7.27 -19.56
C VAL A 46 -3.37 8.38 -18.99
N SER A 47 -2.88 9.06 -17.97
CA SER A 47 -3.40 10.34 -17.50
C SER A 47 -2.44 11.46 -17.87
N ASP A 48 -2.88 12.36 -18.74
CA ASP A 48 -2.19 13.62 -19.09
C ASP A 48 -2.94 14.81 -18.47
N ALA A 49 -3.53 14.59 -17.29
CA ALA A 49 -4.36 15.57 -16.60
C ALA A 49 -3.57 16.81 -16.17
N TYR A 50 -2.28 16.67 -15.92
CA TYR A 50 -1.40 17.80 -15.57
C TYR A 50 -1.35 18.83 -16.71
N SER A 51 -1.20 18.37 -17.97
CA SER A 51 -1.07 19.27 -19.14
C SER A 51 -2.42 19.67 -19.74
N LYS A 52 -3.43 18.77 -19.70
CA LYS A 52 -4.69 18.91 -20.44
C LYS A 52 -5.93 18.99 -19.55
N GLY A 53 -5.75 19.01 -18.23
CA GLY A 53 -6.89 18.97 -17.32
C GLY A 53 -7.72 17.68 -17.48
N GLY A 54 -9.03 17.79 -17.29
CA GLY A 54 -9.94 16.64 -17.37
C GLY A 54 -9.93 15.92 -18.72
N GLU A 55 -9.69 16.60 -19.82
CA GLU A 55 -9.60 16.00 -21.16
C GLU A 55 -8.46 14.98 -21.26
N GLY A 56 -7.35 15.22 -20.53
CA GLY A 56 -6.21 14.31 -20.48
C GLY A 56 -6.45 13.02 -19.71
N ALA A 57 -7.58 12.87 -19.02
CA ALA A 57 -7.92 11.71 -18.21
C ALA A 57 -9.19 10.96 -18.69
N ILE A 58 -9.77 11.33 -19.83
CA ILE A 58 -11.04 10.75 -20.32
C ILE A 58 -10.94 9.23 -20.52
N ASP A 59 -9.87 8.74 -21.13
CA ASP A 59 -9.73 7.31 -21.41
C ASP A 59 -9.51 6.51 -20.12
N LEU A 60 -8.77 7.05 -19.17
CA LEU A 60 -8.66 6.48 -17.84
C LEU A 60 -10.03 6.43 -17.13
N ALA A 61 -10.80 7.50 -17.20
CA ALA A 61 -12.14 7.55 -16.59
C ALA A 61 -13.08 6.48 -17.21
N LYS A 62 -13.07 6.33 -18.53
CA LYS A 62 -13.84 5.29 -19.22
C LYS A 62 -13.42 3.88 -18.80
N ALA A 63 -12.10 3.64 -18.67
CA ALA A 63 -11.58 2.36 -18.23
C ALA A 63 -12.01 2.03 -16.80
N VAL A 64 -11.98 3.01 -15.89
CA VAL A 64 -12.46 2.84 -14.50
C VAL A 64 -13.96 2.57 -14.48
N ILE A 65 -14.79 3.33 -15.21
CA ILE A 65 -16.23 3.11 -15.29
C ILE A 65 -16.52 1.68 -15.75
N LYS A 66 -15.86 1.23 -16.82
CA LYS A 66 -16.02 -0.13 -17.33
C LYS A 66 -15.64 -1.19 -16.29
N SER A 67 -14.55 -0.97 -15.55
CA SER A 67 -14.12 -1.88 -14.48
C SER A 67 -15.11 -1.93 -13.31
N CYS A 68 -15.84 -0.84 -13.05
CA CYS A 68 -16.89 -0.81 -12.03
C CYS A 68 -18.15 -1.60 -12.41
N GLU A 69 -18.30 -1.98 -13.69
CA GLU A 69 -19.41 -2.85 -14.16
C GLU A 69 -19.12 -4.33 -13.88
N GLU A 70 -17.88 -4.69 -13.59
CA GLU A 70 -17.50 -6.06 -13.24
C GLU A 70 -17.97 -6.40 -11.82
N VAL A 71 -18.28 -7.68 -11.60
CA VAL A 71 -18.73 -8.14 -10.27
C VAL A 71 -17.59 -8.00 -9.27
N ASP A 72 -17.85 -7.28 -8.20
CA ASP A 72 -16.94 -7.05 -7.10
C ASP A 72 -17.03 -8.20 -6.07
N HIS A 73 -15.90 -8.79 -5.78
CA HIS A 73 -15.72 -9.79 -4.73
C HIS A 73 -14.73 -9.31 -3.66
N PHE A 74 -14.77 -8.02 -3.35
CA PHE A 74 -13.85 -7.41 -2.40
C PHE A 74 -13.68 -8.21 -1.11
N LYS A 75 -12.43 -8.45 -0.74
CA LYS A 75 -12.07 -9.14 0.49
C LYS A 75 -10.96 -8.36 1.22
N PRO A 76 -11.20 -7.95 2.49
CA PRO A 76 -10.14 -7.34 3.30
C PRO A 76 -8.98 -8.33 3.51
N LEU A 77 -7.75 -7.82 3.52
CA LEU A 77 -6.55 -8.65 3.78
C LEU A 77 -6.48 -9.15 5.22
N VAL A 78 -7.08 -8.42 6.14
CA VAL A 78 -7.09 -8.74 7.58
C VAL A 78 -8.51 -8.68 8.12
N ASP A 79 -8.83 -9.55 9.07
CA ASP A 79 -10.12 -9.57 9.73
C ASP A 79 -10.13 -8.65 10.96
N LYS A 80 -11.31 -8.11 11.29
CA LYS A 80 -11.48 -7.29 12.50
C LYS A 80 -11.22 -8.10 13.78
N SER A 81 -11.51 -9.39 13.77
CA SER A 81 -11.29 -10.31 14.89
C SER A 81 -9.83 -10.71 15.08
N ASP A 82 -8.97 -10.47 14.11
CA ASP A 82 -7.54 -10.73 14.27
C ASP A 82 -6.94 -9.83 15.36
N SER A 83 -6.03 -10.36 16.16
CA SER A 83 -5.19 -9.54 17.03
C SER A 83 -4.32 -8.60 16.20
N ILE A 84 -3.86 -7.49 16.78
CA ILE A 84 -2.98 -6.55 16.06
C ILE A 84 -1.73 -7.26 15.53
N LYS A 85 -1.15 -8.14 16.32
CA LYS A 85 0.02 -8.94 15.91
C LYS A 85 -0.27 -9.83 14.70
N ASN A 86 -1.45 -10.49 14.66
CA ASN A 86 -1.88 -11.29 13.52
C ASN A 86 -2.14 -10.43 12.27
N LYS A 87 -2.75 -9.26 12.42
CA LYS A 87 -2.94 -8.30 11.32
C LYS A 87 -1.61 -7.89 10.70
N ILE A 88 -0.62 -7.55 11.54
CA ILE A 88 0.73 -7.18 11.10
C ILE A 88 1.38 -8.34 10.35
N ASN A 89 1.37 -9.55 10.92
CA ASN A 89 1.99 -10.72 10.29
C ASN A 89 1.34 -11.09 8.95
N LYS A 90 0.00 -11.01 8.84
CA LYS A 90 -0.70 -11.23 7.58
C LYS A 90 -0.29 -10.21 6.52
N LEU A 91 -0.23 -8.91 6.85
CA LEU A 91 0.22 -7.88 5.91
C LEU A 91 1.70 -8.05 5.56
N ASN A 92 2.54 -8.44 6.53
CA ASN A 92 3.95 -8.70 6.30
C ASN A 92 4.14 -9.78 5.23
N LYS A 93 3.42 -10.88 5.36
CA LYS A 93 3.47 -11.98 4.39
C LYS A 93 2.87 -11.59 3.03
N LEU A 94 1.71 -10.96 3.00
CA LEU A 94 0.96 -10.69 1.76
C LEU A 94 1.50 -9.50 0.97
N VAL A 95 2.08 -8.50 1.65
CA VAL A 95 2.48 -7.22 1.04
C VAL A 95 3.99 -7.04 1.03
N TYR A 96 4.67 -7.37 2.13
CA TYR A 96 6.12 -7.12 2.26
C TYR A 96 6.98 -8.33 1.89
N ASN A 97 6.37 -9.44 1.50
CA ASN A 97 7.05 -10.68 1.10
C ASN A 97 8.06 -11.16 2.16
N SER A 98 7.69 -11.04 3.42
CA SER A 98 8.49 -11.42 4.55
C SER A 98 7.72 -12.36 5.48
N GLU A 99 8.37 -13.39 5.96
CA GLU A 99 7.80 -14.34 6.93
C GLU A 99 8.11 -13.93 8.37
N MET A 100 9.08 -13.02 8.57
CA MET A 100 9.57 -12.64 9.90
C MET A 100 9.18 -11.21 10.26
N THR A 101 8.68 -11.05 11.49
CA THR A 101 8.38 -9.74 12.07
C THR A 101 9.06 -9.64 13.42
N GLU A 102 9.87 -8.64 13.60
CA GLU A 102 10.52 -8.33 14.88
C GLU A 102 9.86 -7.13 15.53
N TYR A 103 9.69 -7.18 16.85
CA TYR A 103 9.05 -6.12 17.62
C TYR A 103 10.04 -5.56 18.64
N SER A 104 10.14 -4.23 18.72
CA SER A 104 10.85 -3.59 19.82
C SER A 104 10.12 -3.81 21.16
N GLU A 105 10.82 -3.64 22.27
CA GLU A 105 10.21 -3.70 23.62
C GLU A 105 9.02 -2.72 23.74
N VAL A 106 9.17 -1.49 23.20
CA VAL A 106 8.10 -0.48 23.18
C VAL A 106 6.89 -0.97 22.40
N ALA A 107 7.10 -1.61 21.24
CA ALA A 107 6.01 -2.15 20.44
C ALA A 107 5.28 -3.29 21.17
N GLU A 108 6.01 -4.19 21.83
CA GLU A 108 5.42 -5.28 22.62
C GLU A 108 4.61 -4.76 23.82
N GLU A 109 5.08 -3.75 24.52
CA GLU A 109 4.32 -3.11 25.61
C GLU A 109 3.02 -2.47 25.10
N LYS A 110 3.09 -1.79 23.95
CA LYS A 110 1.92 -1.17 23.34
C LYS A 110 0.92 -2.18 22.79
N LEU A 111 1.37 -3.32 22.27
CA LEU A 111 0.49 -4.42 21.90
C LEU A 111 -0.34 -4.90 23.11
N LYS A 112 0.32 -5.11 24.25
CA LYS A 112 -0.36 -5.48 25.51
C LYS A 112 -1.34 -4.40 25.98
N LEU A 113 -0.98 -3.13 25.84
CA LEU A 113 -1.86 -2.00 26.18
C LEU A 113 -3.10 -1.96 25.28
N ILE A 114 -2.92 -2.17 23.96
CA ILE A 114 -4.02 -2.19 22.99
C ILE A 114 -5.02 -3.28 23.34
N ASP A 115 -4.53 -4.49 23.64
CA ASP A 115 -5.37 -5.62 24.05
C ASP A 115 -6.12 -5.31 25.36
N LYS A 116 -5.43 -4.76 26.35
CA LYS A 116 -6.04 -4.36 27.64
C LYS A 116 -7.15 -3.30 27.46
N LEU A 117 -6.99 -2.41 26.48
CA LEU A 117 -7.98 -1.36 26.16
C LEU A 117 -9.14 -1.87 25.28
N GLY A 118 -9.12 -3.14 24.84
CA GLY A 118 -10.13 -3.70 23.93
C GLY A 118 -10.09 -3.11 22.52
N LEU A 119 -8.95 -2.57 22.08
CA LEU A 119 -8.78 -1.87 20.81
C LEU A 119 -8.23 -2.76 19.69
N SER A 120 -8.10 -4.07 19.90
CA SER A 120 -7.55 -5.02 18.92
C SER A 120 -8.41 -5.15 17.67
N HIS A 121 -9.70 -4.75 17.73
CA HIS A 121 -10.61 -4.71 16.58
C HIS A 121 -10.29 -3.58 15.58
N LEU A 122 -9.51 -2.58 15.97
CA LEU A 122 -9.18 -1.45 15.08
C LEU A 122 -8.35 -1.90 13.88
N PRO A 123 -8.57 -1.30 12.69
CA PRO A 123 -7.70 -1.50 11.55
C PRO A 123 -6.29 -0.96 11.82
N ILE A 124 -5.32 -1.46 11.06
CA ILE A 124 -3.94 -1.02 11.15
C ILE A 124 -3.50 -0.31 9.86
N CYS A 125 -2.61 0.66 10.01
CA CYS A 125 -1.91 1.33 8.92
C CYS A 125 -0.40 1.18 9.15
N VAL A 126 0.30 0.47 8.26
CA VAL A 126 1.74 0.27 8.38
C VAL A 126 2.47 1.42 7.72
N ALA A 127 3.21 2.19 8.51
CA ALA A 127 4.05 3.29 8.07
C ALA A 127 5.51 2.82 7.99
N LYS A 128 6.04 2.78 6.77
CA LYS A 128 7.39 2.32 6.43
C LYS A 128 8.13 3.35 5.57
N THR A 129 9.33 3.04 5.07
CA THR A 129 10.01 3.91 4.11
C THR A 129 9.20 4.07 2.81
N GLN A 130 9.28 5.24 2.20
CA GLN A 130 8.66 5.53 0.90
C GLN A 130 9.47 5.01 -0.30
N TYR A 131 10.72 4.58 -0.09
CA TYR A 131 11.65 4.23 -1.18
C TYR A 131 11.53 2.78 -1.68
N SER A 132 10.92 1.90 -0.90
CA SER A 132 10.83 0.47 -1.26
C SER A 132 9.66 -0.21 -0.56
N ILE A 133 9.43 -1.48 -0.91
CA ILE A 133 8.50 -2.37 -0.18
C ILE A 133 9.29 -3.10 0.92
N SER A 134 9.92 -2.34 1.79
CA SER A 134 10.60 -2.81 3.01
C SER A 134 10.57 -1.70 4.05
N ASP A 135 11.10 -1.94 5.23
CA ASP A 135 11.30 -0.94 6.28
C ASP A 135 12.70 -0.30 6.24
N ASP A 136 13.62 -0.85 5.42
CA ASP A 136 14.96 -0.29 5.20
C ASP A 136 15.00 0.52 3.89
N PRO A 137 15.30 1.84 3.94
CA PRO A 137 15.39 2.68 2.75
C PRO A 137 16.56 2.31 1.81
N LYS A 138 17.49 1.45 2.25
CA LYS A 138 18.60 0.96 1.43
C LYS A 138 18.24 -0.29 0.64
N LEU A 139 17.23 -1.06 1.09
CA LEU A 139 16.71 -2.23 0.40
C LEU A 139 15.65 -1.78 -0.61
N LEU A 140 16.08 -1.38 -1.80
CA LEU A 140 15.22 -0.83 -2.84
C LEU A 140 14.31 -1.90 -3.50
N GLY A 141 13.20 -1.45 -4.06
CA GLY A 141 12.28 -2.26 -4.82
C GLY A 141 11.43 -3.20 -3.95
N TYR A 142 11.42 -4.48 -4.31
CA TYR A 142 10.66 -5.55 -3.62
C TYR A 142 11.62 -6.65 -3.18
N PRO A 143 12.33 -6.45 -2.06
CA PRO A 143 13.30 -7.41 -1.56
C PRO A 143 12.61 -8.70 -1.10
N LYS A 144 13.31 -9.82 -1.23
CA LYS A 144 12.90 -11.13 -0.70
C LYS A 144 13.59 -11.36 0.65
N ASP A 145 12.97 -12.18 1.47
CA ASP A 145 13.55 -12.65 2.74
C ASP A 145 13.96 -11.53 3.71
N ASN A 146 13.29 -10.36 3.60
CA ASN A 146 13.48 -9.27 4.53
C ASN A 146 12.70 -9.52 5.83
N VAL A 147 13.13 -8.85 6.91
CA VAL A 147 12.44 -8.84 8.21
C VAL A 147 11.72 -7.51 8.35
N LEU A 148 10.47 -7.53 8.80
CA LEU A 148 9.73 -6.32 9.14
C LEU A 148 9.98 -5.96 10.61
N HIS A 149 10.63 -4.82 10.87
CA HIS A 149 10.92 -4.35 12.21
C HIS A 149 9.87 -3.36 12.69
N VAL A 150 8.99 -3.79 13.57
CA VAL A 150 7.99 -2.93 14.19
C VAL A 150 8.61 -2.19 15.36
N ARG A 151 8.87 -0.90 15.17
CA ARG A 151 9.53 -0.05 16.15
C ARG A 151 8.58 0.47 17.21
N ASP A 152 7.37 0.83 16.83
CA ASP A 152 6.39 1.45 17.71
C ASP A 152 4.95 1.32 17.15
N LEU A 153 3.96 1.57 17.98
CA LEU A 153 2.55 1.59 17.63
C LEU A 153 1.92 2.89 18.14
N ILE A 154 1.15 3.58 17.29
CA ILE A 154 0.42 4.78 17.66
C ILE A 154 -1.08 4.52 17.59
N ILE A 155 -1.77 4.72 18.72
CA ILE A 155 -3.22 4.57 18.80
C ILE A 155 -3.86 5.89 18.37
N ASN A 156 -4.41 5.94 17.15
CA ASN A 156 -5.14 7.11 16.64
C ASN A 156 -6.63 6.96 16.97
N ARG A 157 -6.98 7.14 18.22
CA ARG A 157 -8.31 6.84 18.75
C ARG A 157 -9.41 7.67 18.06
N GLY A 158 -9.16 8.94 17.80
CA GLY A 158 -10.11 9.83 17.12
C GLY A 158 -10.34 9.47 15.65
N ALA A 159 -9.32 8.90 15.00
CA ALA A 159 -9.40 8.43 13.61
C ALA A 159 -9.80 6.96 13.49
N GLY A 160 -9.81 6.21 14.59
CA GLY A 160 -10.26 4.82 14.62
C GLY A 160 -9.33 3.81 14.00
N PHE A 161 -8.00 4.02 14.07
CA PHE A 161 -7.00 3.07 13.58
C PHE A 161 -5.71 3.11 14.39
N ILE A 162 -4.86 2.10 14.22
CA ILE A 162 -3.56 1.99 14.83
C ILE A 162 -2.48 2.12 13.75
N THR A 163 -1.55 3.08 13.92
CA THR A 163 -0.37 3.17 13.05
C THR A 163 0.73 2.26 13.58
N VAL A 164 1.21 1.39 12.72
CA VAL A 164 2.36 0.51 12.96
C VAL A 164 3.58 1.20 12.35
N LEU A 165 4.51 1.66 13.19
CA LEU A 165 5.74 2.32 12.74
C LEU A 165 6.82 1.29 12.44
N SER A 166 7.22 1.19 11.18
CA SER A 166 8.30 0.33 10.70
C SER A 166 9.31 1.19 9.95
N GLY A 167 10.58 1.12 10.37
CA GLY A 167 11.63 1.97 9.82
C GLY A 167 11.56 3.44 10.27
N LYS A 168 12.37 4.30 9.64
CA LYS A 168 12.40 5.75 9.87
C LYS A 168 11.47 6.45 8.87
N ILE A 169 10.33 6.93 9.33
CA ILE A 169 9.35 7.60 8.47
C ILE A 169 8.90 8.92 9.10
N TYR A 170 8.62 9.90 8.26
CA TYR A 170 7.93 11.13 8.66
C TYR A 170 6.42 10.86 8.70
N THR A 171 5.81 11.01 9.87
CA THR A 171 4.38 10.76 10.06
C THR A 171 3.49 11.88 9.51
N MET A 172 4.03 13.08 9.35
CA MET A 172 3.34 14.24 8.76
C MET A 172 4.33 15.10 7.95
N PRO A 173 4.64 14.72 6.69
CA PRO A 173 5.53 15.50 5.85
C PRO A 173 4.89 16.86 5.53
N GLY A 174 5.69 17.93 5.55
CA GLY A 174 5.27 19.26 5.17
C GLY A 174 4.65 20.13 6.27
N LEU A 175 4.42 19.60 7.47
CA LEU A 175 4.02 20.44 8.60
C LEU A 175 5.25 21.10 9.26
N PRO A 176 5.19 22.40 9.61
CA PRO A 176 6.28 23.04 10.33
C PRO A 176 6.46 22.39 11.71
N LYS A 177 7.71 22.18 12.09
CA LYS A 177 8.03 21.83 13.49
C LYS A 177 7.70 23.06 14.34
N LYS A 178 6.82 22.91 15.32
CA LYS A 178 6.62 23.94 16.34
C LYS A 178 7.87 24.08 17.19
#